data_abd6929c9324a6f6cecf7a5661a4cd71
#
_entry.id   abd6929c9324a6f6cecf7a5661a4cd71
#
_cell.length_a   1.000
_cell.length_b   1.000
_cell.length_c   1.000
_cell.angle_alpha   90.00
_cell.angle_beta   90.00
_cell.angle_gamma   90.00
#
_symmetry.space_group_name_H-M   'P 1'
#
loop_
_entity.id
_entity.type
_entity.pdbx_description
1 polymer ?
#
loop_
_entity_poly.entity_id
_entity_poly.type
_entity_poly.pdbx_seq_one_letter_code
_entity_poly.pdbx_strand_id
1 'polypeptide(L)'
;MPTENYKFPADFVWGAATSSYQIEGAVSEDGKGEDIWDVFTKEDHRIFEHHTGETACDHYHRFKEDVKLMKEIGLHAYRFSINWSRVLPNGYGQVNEKGIAFYNALINELLANDIEPYITLYHWELPYELYKRGGWLNPQIVDWFGDYARLIAERFSDRVKNFFTLNEPQCFVGLGFLTGEHAPGVQAPLRDTFEMAHNALKAHGKAVQMLRAYGKQKLSIGFAPTASMCYPETESAEDIEAARKALFSLPDDPHNWTWNVSWWSDPVFLGKYPEEGLQKYEKYLPKITDDDMKLISEPIDIYGQNIYNGQCIRMGKDGHPEYVRRYEGFPKTAIDWPVTPECLNWGPRFLYERYKTPIYITENGMSCHDVVSLDGKVHDPNRIDFLARYLHELKRAA
;
A
#
# COMPACT_ATOMS: atom_id res chain seq x y z
N MET A 1 4.11 34.38 1.00
CA MET A 1 4.34 33.71 -0.28
C MET A 1 3.27 34.18 -1.24
N PRO A 2 3.55 34.45 -2.53
CA PRO A 2 2.49 34.81 -3.47
C PRO A 2 1.53 33.64 -3.58
N THR A 3 0.24 33.90 -3.42
CA THR A 3 -0.84 32.96 -3.71
C THR A 3 -0.94 32.80 -5.22
N GLU A 4 -0.02 32.09 -5.85
CA GLU A 4 -0.28 31.55 -7.18
C GLU A 4 -1.49 30.61 -7.04
N ASN A 5 -2.47 30.78 -7.93
CA ASN A 5 -3.66 29.94 -7.97
C ASN A 5 -3.27 28.49 -8.30
N TYR A 6 -3.00 27.70 -7.25
CA TYR A 6 -2.71 26.27 -7.37
C TYR A 6 -4.00 25.55 -7.76
N LYS A 7 -4.17 25.31 -9.08
CA LYS A 7 -5.28 24.49 -9.56
C LYS A 7 -4.73 23.17 -10.09
N PHE A 8 -5.17 22.08 -9.50
CA PHE A 8 -5.04 20.75 -10.10
C PHE A 8 -6.01 20.63 -11.28
N PRO A 9 -5.82 19.65 -12.19
CA PRO A 9 -6.82 19.32 -13.21
C PRO A 9 -8.21 19.16 -12.60
N ALA A 10 -9.25 19.51 -13.35
CA ALA A 10 -10.62 19.48 -12.84
C ALA A 10 -11.12 18.05 -12.51
N ASP A 11 -10.50 17.06 -13.12
CA ASP A 11 -10.76 15.63 -12.93
C ASP A 11 -9.81 14.97 -11.90
N PHE A 12 -9.01 15.77 -11.19
CA PHE A 12 -8.12 15.26 -10.15
C PHE A 12 -8.94 14.68 -8.98
N VAL A 13 -8.63 13.42 -8.61
CA VAL A 13 -9.38 12.71 -7.56
C VAL A 13 -8.79 13.00 -6.19
N TRP A 14 -9.57 13.64 -5.33
CA TRP A 14 -9.23 13.92 -3.94
C TRP A 14 -9.84 12.87 -3.03
N GLY A 15 -9.01 12.22 -2.21
CA GLY A 15 -9.47 11.15 -1.34
C GLY A 15 -8.62 10.97 -0.09
N ALA A 16 -9.05 10.04 0.73
CA ALA A 16 -8.29 9.54 1.87
C ALA A 16 -8.23 8.01 1.83
N ALA A 17 -7.29 7.44 2.59
CA ALA A 17 -7.11 5.99 2.67
C ALA A 17 -7.06 5.52 4.12
N THR A 18 -7.60 4.32 4.36
CA THR A 18 -7.48 3.58 5.62
C THR A 18 -7.23 2.10 5.35
N SER A 19 -6.87 1.34 6.39
CA SER A 19 -6.88 -0.12 6.35
C SER A 19 -7.80 -0.70 7.42
N SER A 20 -8.34 -1.88 7.15
CA SER A 20 -9.35 -2.52 8.00
C SER A 20 -8.86 -2.71 9.43
N TYR A 21 -7.68 -3.31 9.62
CA TYR A 21 -7.16 -3.58 10.96
C TYR A 21 -6.91 -2.30 11.78
N GLN A 22 -6.47 -1.22 11.12
CA GLN A 22 -6.14 0.03 11.80
C GLN A 22 -7.36 0.77 12.32
N ILE A 23 -8.56 0.57 11.74
CA ILE A 23 -9.71 1.40 12.11
C ILE A 23 -10.98 0.64 12.50
N GLU A 24 -11.21 -0.59 11.99
CA GLU A 24 -12.52 -1.26 12.14
C GLU A 24 -12.87 -1.62 13.58
N GLY A 25 -11.95 -2.23 14.33
CA GLY A 25 -12.29 -2.90 15.58
C GLY A 25 -13.15 -4.14 15.34
N ALA A 26 -13.99 -4.50 16.33
CA ALA A 26 -14.95 -5.62 16.24
C ALA A 26 -14.30 -6.94 15.79
N VAL A 27 -13.10 -7.24 16.31
CA VAL A 27 -12.25 -8.36 15.83
C VAL A 27 -12.84 -9.75 16.12
N SER A 28 -13.75 -9.86 17.09
CA SER A 28 -14.45 -11.10 17.45
C SER A 28 -15.94 -11.07 17.19
N GLU A 29 -16.44 -10.03 16.49
CA GLU A 29 -17.86 -9.85 16.26
C GLU A 29 -18.32 -10.41 14.91
N ASP A 30 -19.60 -10.74 14.84
CA ASP A 30 -20.33 -11.15 13.64
C ASP A 30 -19.64 -12.24 12.82
N GLY A 31 -18.88 -13.12 13.49
CA GLY A 31 -18.26 -14.29 12.87
C GLY A 31 -16.98 -14.01 12.10
N LYS A 32 -16.32 -12.85 12.33
CA LYS A 32 -14.96 -12.62 11.82
C LYS A 32 -14.02 -13.71 12.34
N GLY A 33 -13.22 -14.30 11.45
CA GLY A 33 -12.11 -15.18 11.82
C GLY A 33 -10.90 -14.38 12.31
N GLU A 34 -9.99 -15.02 13.03
CA GLU A 34 -8.73 -14.41 13.41
C GLU A 34 -7.84 -14.20 12.17
N ASP A 35 -7.11 -13.11 12.15
CA ASP A 35 -6.00 -12.86 11.25
C ASP A 35 -4.66 -12.79 12.00
N ILE A 36 -3.56 -12.69 11.25
CA ILE A 36 -2.22 -12.69 11.86
C ILE A 36 -1.99 -11.49 12.79
N TRP A 37 -2.65 -10.35 12.57
CA TRP A 37 -2.54 -9.19 13.45
C TRP A 37 -3.30 -9.36 14.76
N ASP A 38 -4.47 -10.02 14.74
CA ASP A 38 -5.22 -10.36 15.96
C ASP A 38 -4.38 -11.22 16.91
N VAL A 39 -3.54 -12.10 16.36
CA VAL A 39 -2.64 -12.96 17.16
C VAL A 39 -1.40 -12.19 17.59
N PHE A 40 -0.73 -11.52 16.67
CA PHE A 40 0.54 -10.82 16.89
C PHE A 40 0.43 -9.71 17.96
N THR A 41 -0.64 -8.93 17.95
CA THR A 41 -0.81 -7.82 18.89
C THR A 41 -1.09 -8.29 20.33
N LYS A 42 -1.48 -9.55 20.52
CA LYS A 42 -1.67 -10.16 21.85
C LYS A 42 -0.38 -10.75 22.44
N GLU A 43 0.69 -10.89 21.63
CA GLU A 43 1.98 -11.37 22.11
C GLU A 43 2.67 -10.28 22.96
N ASP A 44 3.32 -10.69 24.05
CA ASP A 44 4.07 -9.76 24.90
C ASP A 44 5.21 -9.07 24.13
N HIS A 45 5.39 -7.78 24.40
CA HIS A 45 6.46 -6.94 23.86
C HIS A 45 6.41 -6.68 22.33
N ARG A 46 5.30 -7.01 21.66
CA ARG A 46 5.15 -6.72 20.22
C ARG A 46 4.68 -5.29 19.96
N ILE A 47 3.70 -4.84 20.72
CA ILE A 47 3.07 -3.52 20.53
C ILE A 47 3.26 -2.68 21.79
N PHE A 48 3.57 -1.41 21.59
CA PHE A 48 3.68 -0.42 22.66
C PHE A 48 2.40 -0.39 23.51
N GLU A 49 2.55 -0.40 24.85
CA GLU A 49 1.45 -0.44 25.81
C GLU A 49 0.41 -1.54 25.60
N HIS A 50 0.78 -2.62 24.88
CA HIS A 50 -0.12 -3.74 24.57
C HIS A 50 -1.40 -3.33 23.83
N HIS A 51 -1.34 -2.27 23.00
CA HIS A 51 -2.48 -1.87 22.19
C HIS A 51 -2.83 -2.96 21.18
N THR A 52 -4.13 -3.18 20.96
CA THR A 52 -4.67 -4.16 20.02
C THR A 52 -5.62 -3.51 19.04
N GLY A 53 -5.97 -4.23 17.96
CA GLY A 53 -7.01 -3.81 17.01
C GLY A 53 -8.45 -4.05 17.49
N GLU A 54 -8.68 -4.49 18.75
CA GLU A 54 -10.02 -4.90 19.23
C GLU A 54 -11.07 -3.80 19.10
N THR A 55 -10.68 -2.56 19.42
CA THR A 55 -11.56 -1.38 19.28
C THR A 55 -11.11 -0.48 18.13
N ALA A 56 -9.80 -0.23 18.02
CA ALA A 56 -9.21 0.70 17.04
C ALA A 56 -9.95 2.06 17.03
N CYS A 57 -10.46 2.50 15.87
CA CYS A 57 -11.32 3.68 15.75
C CYS A 57 -12.82 3.33 15.85
N ASP A 58 -13.15 2.07 16.09
CA ASP A 58 -14.52 1.55 16.15
C ASP A 58 -15.34 1.83 14.87
N HIS A 59 -14.65 1.86 13.72
CA HIS A 59 -15.26 2.16 12.42
C HIS A 59 -16.38 1.17 12.07
N TYR A 60 -16.26 -0.10 12.50
CA TYR A 60 -17.28 -1.11 12.29
C TYR A 60 -18.67 -0.66 12.76
N HIS A 61 -18.75 0.00 13.90
CA HIS A 61 -20.01 0.52 14.44
C HIS A 61 -20.29 1.97 14.03
N ARG A 62 -19.25 2.76 13.76
CA ARG A 62 -19.31 4.20 13.55
C ARG A 62 -19.13 4.67 12.12
N PHE A 63 -19.07 3.75 11.13
CA PHE A 63 -18.77 4.11 9.74
C PHE A 63 -19.68 5.21 9.16
N LYS A 64 -20.94 5.32 9.60
CA LYS A 64 -21.85 6.39 9.15
C LYS A 64 -21.41 7.77 9.63
N GLU A 65 -20.91 7.86 10.87
CA GLU A 65 -20.37 9.12 11.43
C GLU A 65 -19.07 9.48 10.69
N ASP A 66 -18.23 8.49 10.44
CA ASP A 66 -16.96 8.68 9.73
C ASP A 66 -17.18 9.12 8.27
N VAL A 67 -18.12 8.50 7.56
CA VAL A 67 -18.49 8.91 6.19
C VAL A 67 -19.07 10.33 6.16
N LYS A 68 -19.84 10.71 7.17
CA LYS A 68 -20.34 12.08 7.31
C LYS A 68 -19.17 13.08 7.47
N LEU A 69 -18.18 12.75 8.30
CA LEU A 69 -16.98 13.58 8.44
C LEU A 69 -16.19 13.67 7.13
N MET A 70 -16.04 12.56 6.39
CA MET A 70 -15.42 12.57 5.06
C MET A 70 -16.14 13.52 4.09
N LYS A 71 -17.47 13.53 4.10
CA LYS A 71 -18.25 14.47 3.30
C LYS A 71 -18.07 15.91 3.75
N GLU A 72 -18.04 16.18 5.06
CA GLU A 72 -17.85 17.52 5.62
C GLU A 72 -16.48 18.11 5.24
N ILE A 73 -15.42 17.30 5.18
CA ILE A 73 -14.08 17.74 4.74
C ILE A 73 -13.93 17.78 3.21
N GLY A 74 -14.93 17.36 2.45
CA GLY A 74 -14.97 17.48 1.00
C GLY A 74 -14.24 16.38 0.25
N LEU A 75 -14.13 15.17 0.77
CA LEU A 75 -13.54 14.04 0.03
C LEU A 75 -14.46 13.60 -1.10
N HIS A 76 -13.85 13.29 -2.26
CA HIS A 76 -14.52 12.71 -3.43
C HIS A 76 -14.32 11.20 -3.55
N ALA A 77 -13.30 10.66 -2.89
CA ALA A 77 -12.95 9.25 -2.93
C ALA A 77 -12.48 8.75 -1.56
N TYR A 78 -12.76 7.48 -1.29
CA TYR A 78 -12.26 6.82 -0.10
C TYR A 78 -11.73 5.43 -0.44
N ARG A 79 -10.44 5.21 -0.14
CA ARG A 79 -9.79 3.91 -0.27
C ARG A 79 -9.83 3.21 1.09
N PHE A 80 -10.40 2.01 1.13
CA PHE A 80 -10.43 1.16 2.31
C PHE A 80 -10.11 -0.29 1.94
N SER A 81 -9.65 -1.07 2.88
CA SER A 81 -9.41 -2.50 2.66
C SER A 81 -10.56 -3.36 3.16
N ILE A 82 -10.75 -4.51 2.54
CA ILE A 82 -11.63 -5.57 3.03
C ILE A 82 -10.77 -6.49 3.92
N ASN A 83 -11.15 -6.68 5.18
CA ASN A 83 -10.53 -7.69 6.01
C ASN A 83 -10.91 -9.08 5.49
N TRP A 84 -9.92 -9.81 4.99
CA TRP A 84 -10.14 -11.12 4.36
C TRP A 84 -10.81 -12.09 5.33
N SER A 85 -10.38 -12.15 6.60
CA SER A 85 -10.97 -13.03 7.61
C SER A 85 -12.37 -12.60 8.07
N ARG A 86 -12.79 -11.35 7.81
CA ARG A 86 -14.15 -10.90 8.09
C ARG A 86 -15.16 -11.46 7.09
N VAL A 87 -14.76 -11.62 5.84
CA VAL A 87 -15.65 -12.15 4.78
C VAL A 87 -15.49 -13.64 4.53
N LEU A 88 -14.30 -14.19 4.79
CA LEU A 88 -13.96 -15.61 4.75
C LEU A 88 -13.19 -15.99 6.03
N PRO A 89 -13.88 -16.41 7.10
CA PRO A 89 -13.25 -16.59 8.43
C PRO A 89 -12.02 -17.52 8.45
N ASN A 90 -12.00 -18.51 7.58
CA ASN A 90 -10.86 -19.42 7.42
C ASN A 90 -9.94 -19.03 6.24
N GLY A 91 -10.24 -17.92 5.55
CA GLY A 91 -9.56 -17.51 4.32
C GLY A 91 -10.07 -18.22 3.06
N TYR A 92 -10.88 -19.26 3.19
CA TYR A 92 -11.48 -20.04 2.11
C TYR A 92 -12.81 -20.70 2.57
N GLY A 93 -13.58 -21.20 1.61
CA GLY A 93 -14.79 -22.01 1.87
C GLY A 93 -16.00 -21.17 2.25
N GLN A 94 -16.46 -21.24 3.48
CA GLN A 94 -17.70 -20.62 3.92
C GLN A 94 -17.61 -19.11 3.98
N VAL A 95 -18.53 -18.44 3.28
CA VAL A 95 -18.67 -16.98 3.29
C VAL A 95 -19.36 -16.53 4.58
N ASN A 96 -18.83 -15.51 5.21
CA ASN A 96 -19.47 -14.82 6.33
C ASN A 96 -20.37 -13.69 5.78
N GLU A 97 -21.66 -13.97 5.67
CA GLU A 97 -22.65 -13.02 5.12
C GLU A 97 -22.81 -11.77 6.00
N LYS A 98 -22.53 -11.81 7.29
CA LYS A 98 -22.54 -10.61 8.15
C LYS A 98 -21.36 -9.69 7.82
N GLY A 99 -20.17 -10.24 7.55
CA GLY A 99 -19.03 -9.44 7.07
C GLY A 99 -19.32 -8.81 5.70
N ILE A 100 -19.93 -9.57 4.78
CA ILE A 100 -20.40 -9.03 3.49
C ILE A 100 -21.42 -7.90 3.69
N ALA A 101 -22.35 -8.07 4.63
CA ALA A 101 -23.37 -7.05 4.92
C ALA A 101 -22.78 -5.74 5.44
N PHE A 102 -21.74 -5.80 6.30
CA PHE A 102 -21.03 -4.62 6.78
C PHE A 102 -20.42 -3.82 5.62
N TYR A 103 -19.65 -4.46 4.75
CA TYR A 103 -19.06 -3.75 3.60
C TYR A 103 -20.08 -3.26 2.59
N ASN A 104 -21.20 -3.99 2.41
CA ASN A 104 -22.34 -3.49 1.62
C ASN A 104 -22.91 -2.20 2.21
N ALA A 105 -23.07 -2.14 3.54
CA ALA A 105 -23.59 -0.95 4.22
C ALA A 105 -22.61 0.23 4.09
N LEU A 106 -21.31 0.00 4.27
CA LEU A 106 -20.27 1.03 4.10
C LEU A 106 -20.25 1.57 2.66
N ILE A 107 -20.25 0.69 1.65
CA ILE A 107 -20.27 1.09 0.23
C ILE A 107 -21.50 1.92 -0.09
N ASN A 108 -22.69 1.49 0.37
CA ASN A 108 -23.91 2.24 0.15
C ASN A 108 -23.89 3.61 0.82
N GLU A 109 -23.34 3.72 2.03
CA GLU A 109 -23.22 4.99 2.75
C GLU A 109 -22.27 5.95 2.03
N LEU A 110 -21.12 5.45 1.52
CA LEU A 110 -20.18 6.25 0.71
C LEU A 110 -20.87 6.81 -0.54
N LEU A 111 -21.51 5.95 -1.30
CA LEU A 111 -22.21 6.36 -2.54
C LEU A 111 -23.38 7.33 -2.27
N ALA A 112 -24.11 7.15 -1.18
CA ALA A 112 -25.19 8.08 -0.77
C ALA A 112 -24.63 9.48 -0.41
N ASN A 113 -23.34 9.58 -0.08
CA ASN A 113 -22.63 10.82 0.22
C ASN A 113 -21.77 11.34 -0.94
N ASP A 114 -21.92 10.80 -2.17
CA ASP A 114 -21.13 11.13 -3.37
C ASP A 114 -19.62 10.88 -3.20
N ILE A 115 -19.24 9.88 -2.40
CA ILE A 115 -17.85 9.47 -2.19
C ILE A 115 -17.60 8.18 -2.96
N GLU A 116 -16.70 8.21 -3.93
CA GLU A 116 -16.33 7.07 -4.76
C GLU A 116 -15.53 6.04 -3.95
N PRO A 117 -15.99 4.77 -3.84
CA PRO A 117 -15.27 3.73 -3.12
C PRO A 117 -14.12 3.16 -3.94
N TYR A 118 -12.97 2.97 -3.29
CA TYR A 118 -11.79 2.26 -3.78
C TYR A 118 -11.48 1.10 -2.83
N ILE A 119 -11.57 -0.14 -3.30
CA ILE A 119 -11.35 -1.33 -2.47
C ILE A 119 -9.91 -1.82 -2.61
N THR A 120 -9.23 -2.00 -1.50
CA THR A 120 -7.98 -2.78 -1.41
C THR A 120 -8.33 -4.19 -0.94
N LEU A 121 -7.92 -5.22 -1.71
CA LEU A 121 -8.22 -6.61 -1.36
C LEU A 121 -7.39 -7.09 -0.17
N TYR A 122 -6.10 -6.75 -0.13
CA TYR A 122 -5.19 -7.20 0.93
C TYR A 122 -4.36 -6.05 1.47
N HIS A 123 -4.54 -5.75 2.76
CA HIS A 123 -3.76 -4.75 3.49
C HIS A 123 -3.20 -5.35 4.80
N TRP A 124 -2.60 -6.56 4.63
CA TRP A 124 -1.76 -7.30 5.58
C TRP A 124 -2.48 -8.27 6.52
N GLU A 125 -3.83 -8.32 6.50
CA GLU A 125 -4.62 -9.21 7.37
C GLU A 125 -4.76 -10.59 6.75
N LEU A 126 -3.67 -11.40 6.80
CA LEU A 126 -3.73 -12.80 6.37
C LEU A 126 -4.57 -13.62 7.36
N PRO A 127 -5.64 -14.30 6.91
CA PRO A 127 -6.38 -15.20 7.78
C PRO A 127 -5.47 -16.21 8.50
N TYR A 128 -5.60 -16.30 9.82
CA TYR A 128 -4.69 -17.10 10.65
C TYR A 128 -4.72 -18.60 10.28
N GLU A 129 -5.86 -19.11 9.81
CA GLU A 129 -5.98 -20.46 9.30
C GLU A 129 -5.14 -20.70 8.04
N LEU A 130 -5.01 -19.69 7.15
CA LEU A 130 -4.12 -19.78 6.00
C LEU A 130 -2.65 -19.69 6.44
N TYR A 131 -2.33 -18.83 7.40
CA TYR A 131 -0.99 -18.76 7.98
C TYR A 131 -0.54 -20.12 8.55
N LYS A 132 -1.39 -20.82 9.31
CA LYS A 132 -1.11 -22.18 9.81
C LYS A 132 -0.88 -23.22 8.71
N ARG A 133 -1.36 -22.96 7.50
CA ARG A 133 -1.14 -23.79 6.31
C ARG A 133 0.07 -23.38 5.48
N GLY A 134 0.91 -22.46 5.99
CA GLY A 134 2.11 -21.95 5.35
C GLY A 134 1.96 -20.56 4.73
N GLY A 135 0.77 -19.96 4.73
CA GLY A 135 0.52 -18.60 4.29
C GLY A 135 1.10 -18.30 2.90
N TRP A 136 1.83 -17.21 2.78
CA TRP A 136 2.45 -16.78 1.51
C TRP A 136 3.52 -17.74 0.97
N LEU A 137 4.09 -18.61 1.83
CA LEU A 137 5.05 -19.64 1.39
C LEU A 137 4.34 -20.83 0.70
N ASN A 138 3.07 -21.06 1.02
CA ASN A 138 2.30 -22.12 0.38
C ASN A 138 1.81 -21.67 -1.01
N PRO A 139 2.19 -22.35 -2.12
CA PRO A 139 1.78 -21.95 -3.46
C PRO A 139 0.25 -21.92 -3.67
N GLN A 140 -0.52 -22.67 -2.87
CA GLN A 140 -1.98 -22.65 -2.92
C GLN A 140 -2.59 -21.28 -2.52
N ILE A 141 -1.80 -20.39 -1.90
CA ILE A 141 -2.24 -19.03 -1.58
C ILE A 141 -2.73 -18.27 -2.81
N VAL A 142 -2.19 -18.58 -3.98
CA VAL A 142 -2.57 -17.99 -5.26
C VAL A 142 -4.04 -18.28 -5.59
N ASP A 143 -4.46 -19.53 -5.38
CA ASP A 143 -5.85 -19.94 -5.62
C ASP A 143 -6.79 -19.41 -4.53
N TRP A 144 -6.40 -19.49 -3.26
CA TRP A 144 -7.19 -18.93 -2.16
C TRP A 144 -7.41 -17.43 -2.32
N PHE A 145 -6.37 -16.69 -2.71
CA PHE A 145 -6.51 -15.25 -2.96
C PHE A 145 -7.36 -14.97 -4.21
N GLY A 146 -7.25 -15.80 -5.23
CA GLY A 146 -8.10 -15.76 -6.42
C GLY A 146 -9.58 -15.98 -6.08
N ASP A 147 -9.91 -16.98 -5.28
CA ASP A 147 -11.28 -17.25 -4.84
C ASP A 147 -11.84 -16.10 -3.99
N TYR A 148 -11.02 -15.52 -3.12
CA TYR A 148 -11.37 -14.33 -2.36
C TYR A 148 -11.64 -13.13 -3.29
N ALA A 149 -10.75 -12.85 -4.25
CA ALA A 149 -10.94 -11.77 -5.22
C ALA A 149 -12.21 -11.96 -6.06
N ARG A 150 -12.51 -13.21 -6.46
CA ARG A 150 -13.76 -13.57 -7.13
C ARG A 150 -14.98 -13.22 -6.25
N LEU A 151 -14.99 -13.64 -4.99
CA LEU A 151 -16.07 -13.33 -4.04
C LEU A 151 -16.31 -11.81 -3.97
N ILE A 152 -15.25 -11.03 -3.83
CA ILE A 152 -15.34 -9.57 -3.73
C ILE A 152 -15.87 -8.97 -5.04
N ALA A 153 -15.42 -9.45 -6.19
CA ALA A 153 -15.96 -9.04 -7.49
C ALA A 153 -17.48 -9.32 -7.60
N GLU A 154 -17.90 -10.54 -7.27
CA GLU A 154 -19.33 -10.95 -7.33
C GLU A 154 -20.23 -10.15 -6.39
N ARG A 155 -19.70 -9.70 -5.23
CA ARG A 155 -20.48 -9.05 -4.17
C ARG A 155 -20.55 -7.52 -4.28
N PHE A 156 -19.50 -6.88 -4.81
CA PHE A 156 -19.38 -5.42 -4.71
C PHE A 156 -19.18 -4.71 -6.07
N SER A 157 -18.78 -5.42 -7.13
CA SER A 157 -18.45 -4.76 -8.40
C SER A 157 -19.67 -4.27 -9.21
N ASP A 158 -20.87 -4.49 -8.72
CA ASP A 158 -22.08 -3.84 -9.26
C ASP A 158 -22.11 -2.32 -8.96
N ARG A 159 -21.41 -1.87 -7.91
CA ARG A 159 -21.37 -0.49 -7.42
C ARG A 159 -19.96 0.06 -7.29
N VAL A 160 -18.95 -0.79 -7.06
CA VAL A 160 -17.55 -0.40 -6.97
C VAL A 160 -16.85 -0.77 -8.26
N LYS A 161 -16.13 0.20 -8.84
CA LYS A 161 -15.34 -0.02 -10.06
C LYS A 161 -13.84 -0.04 -9.81
N ASN A 162 -13.35 0.49 -8.68
CA ASN A 162 -11.93 0.71 -8.41
C ASN A 162 -11.41 -0.30 -7.38
N PHE A 163 -10.38 -1.08 -7.76
CA PHE A 163 -9.81 -2.13 -6.92
C PHE A 163 -8.28 -2.06 -6.92
N PHE A 164 -7.68 -2.24 -5.75
CA PHE A 164 -6.26 -2.53 -5.59
C PHE A 164 -6.09 -3.94 -5.06
N THR A 165 -5.18 -4.71 -5.63
CA THR A 165 -4.99 -6.11 -5.26
C THR A 165 -4.23 -6.25 -3.95
N LEU A 166 -2.99 -5.77 -3.90
CA LEU A 166 -2.10 -5.83 -2.76
C LEU A 166 -1.66 -4.43 -2.35
N ASN A 167 -1.60 -4.19 -1.03
CA ASN A 167 -0.95 -3.03 -0.46
C ASN A 167 0.43 -3.42 0.08
N GLU A 168 1.45 -2.70 -0.37
CA GLU A 168 2.82 -2.72 0.14
C GLU A 168 3.40 -4.13 0.38
N PRO A 169 3.61 -4.93 -0.67
CA PRO A 169 4.22 -6.24 -0.49
C PRO A 169 5.63 -6.15 0.12
N GLN A 170 6.33 -5.02 -0.04
CA GLN A 170 7.57 -4.71 0.65
C GLN A 170 7.44 -4.86 2.17
N CYS A 171 6.33 -4.37 2.71
CA CYS A 171 6.08 -4.36 4.15
C CYS A 171 5.66 -5.72 4.67
N PHE A 172 4.63 -6.34 4.11
CA PHE A 172 4.17 -7.60 4.68
C PHE A 172 5.17 -8.75 4.47
N VAL A 173 5.97 -8.75 3.39
CA VAL A 173 7.07 -9.71 3.23
C VAL A 173 8.29 -9.29 4.04
N GLY A 174 8.72 -8.03 3.94
CA GLY A 174 9.93 -7.53 4.59
C GLY A 174 9.80 -7.46 6.10
N LEU A 175 8.82 -6.71 6.59
CA LEU A 175 8.66 -6.51 8.04
C LEU A 175 7.97 -7.70 8.73
N GLY A 176 7.09 -8.41 8.02
CA GLY A 176 6.36 -9.55 8.58
C GLY A 176 7.19 -10.83 8.64
N PHE A 177 7.96 -11.12 7.59
CA PHE A 177 8.64 -12.41 7.45
C PHE A 177 10.16 -12.34 7.33
N LEU A 178 10.76 -11.19 6.99
CA LEU A 178 12.21 -11.07 6.91
C LEU A 178 12.79 -10.52 8.23
N THR A 179 12.25 -9.41 8.76
CA THR A 179 12.74 -8.81 10.02
C THR A 179 11.92 -9.22 11.24
N GLY A 180 10.64 -9.55 11.07
CA GLY A 180 9.73 -9.94 12.15
C GLY A 180 9.20 -8.77 12.99
N GLU A 181 9.29 -7.54 12.48
CA GLU A 181 8.79 -6.33 13.15
C GLU A 181 7.26 -6.20 13.09
N HIS A 182 6.65 -6.71 12.01
CA HIS A 182 5.20 -6.76 11.83
C HIS A 182 4.67 -8.19 11.94
N ALA A 183 3.32 -8.33 12.00
CA ALA A 183 2.67 -9.64 11.95
C ALA A 183 3.09 -10.42 10.68
N PRO A 184 3.35 -11.72 10.80
CA PRO A 184 3.22 -12.59 11.97
C PRO A 184 4.44 -12.60 12.89
N GLY A 185 5.44 -11.75 12.70
CA GLY A 185 6.60 -11.64 13.60
C GLY A 185 7.67 -12.71 13.41
N VAL A 186 7.81 -13.22 12.20
CA VAL A 186 8.73 -14.33 11.85
C VAL A 186 9.99 -13.77 11.20
N GLN A 187 11.12 -14.44 11.44
CA GLN A 187 12.37 -14.24 10.70
C GLN A 187 12.63 -15.46 9.83
N ALA A 188 12.10 -15.46 8.63
CA ALA A 188 12.23 -16.55 7.69
C ALA A 188 13.57 -16.50 6.94
N PRO A 189 14.10 -17.62 6.44
CA PRO A 189 15.24 -17.65 5.53
C PRO A 189 14.98 -16.79 4.29
N LEU A 190 16.03 -16.14 3.76
CA LEU A 190 15.94 -15.30 2.54
C LEU A 190 15.23 -16.03 1.38
N ARG A 191 15.56 -17.32 1.15
CA ARG A 191 14.93 -18.10 0.10
C ARG A 191 13.40 -18.14 0.24
N ASP A 192 12.92 -18.33 1.46
CA ASP A 192 11.50 -18.42 1.74
C ASP A 192 10.82 -17.05 1.52
N THR A 193 11.48 -15.95 1.86
CA THR A 193 10.93 -14.59 1.60
C THR A 193 10.85 -14.26 0.10
N PHE A 194 11.80 -14.72 -0.71
CA PHE A 194 11.72 -14.60 -2.17
C PHE A 194 10.59 -15.46 -2.76
N GLU A 195 10.38 -16.67 -2.24
CA GLU A 195 9.26 -17.54 -2.60
C GLU A 195 7.92 -16.87 -2.25
N MET A 196 7.79 -16.33 -1.03
CA MET A 196 6.59 -15.60 -0.58
C MET A 196 6.29 -14.41 -1.49
N ALA A 197 7.30 -13.64 -1.86
CA ALA A 197 7.14 -12.50 -2.76
C ALA A 197 6.67 -12.93 -4.15
N HIS A 198 7.24 -14.00 -4.69
CA HIS A 198 6.83 -14.53 -5.99
C HIS A 198 5.39 -15.03 -5.95
N ASN A 199 5.00 -15.75 -4.90
CA ASN A 199 3.62 -16.19 -4.69
C ASN A 199 2.65 -15.00 -4.51
N ALA A 200 3.06 -13.93 -3.81
CA ALA A 200 2.26 -12.72 -3.68
C ALA A 200 2.01 -12.03 -5.04
N LEU A 201 3.04 -11.92 -5.88
CA LEU A 201 2.88 -11.38 -7.22
C LEU A 201 2.02 -12.28 -8.13
N LYS A 202 2.13 -13.61 -8.01
CA LYS A 202 1.21 -14.55 -8.69
C LYS A 202 -0.22 -14.40 -8.21
N ALA A 203 -0.42 -14.23 -6.90
CA ALA A 203 -1.73 -13.98 -6.31
C ALA A 203 -2.33 -12.64 -6.79
N HIS A 204 -1.49 -11.60 -6.95
CA HIS A 204 -1.90 -10.35 -7.62
C HIS A 204 -2.48 -10.63 -9.00
N GLY A 205 -1.73 -11.30 -9.87
CA GLY A 205 -2.18 -11.60 -11.24
C GLY A 205 -3.45 -12.47 -11.26
N LYS A 206 -3.54 -13.46 -10.36
CA LYS A 206 -4.74 -14.27 -10.21
C LYS A 206 -5.95 -13.44 -9.79
N ALA A 207 -5.78 -12.50 -8.87
CA ALA A 207 -6.83 -11.58 -8.46
C ALA A 207 -7.28 -10.70 -9.63
N VAL A 208 -6.36 -10.20 -10.46
CA VAL A 208 -6.70 -9.43 -11.67
C VAL A 208 -7.58 -10.26 -12.61
N GLN A 209 -7.21 -11.51 -12.88
CA GLN A 209 -8.02 -12.43 -13.69
C GLN A 209 -9.43 -12.59 -13.13
N MET A 210 -9.54 -12.81 -11.81
CA MET A 210 -10.85 -13.01 -11.17
C MET A 210 -11.70 -11.74 -11.17
N LEU A 211 -11.10 -10.59 -10.89
CA LEU A 211 -11.79 -9.29 -10.98
C LEU A 211 -12.31 -9.02 -12.40
N ARG A 212 -11.51 -9.31 -13.44
CA ARG A 212 -11.92 -9.15 -14.84
C ARG A 212 -13.03 -10.13 -15.24
N ALA A 213 -12.93 -11.39 -14.82
CA ALA A 213 -13.87 -12.44 -15.20
C ALA A 213 -15.24 -12.32 -14.50
N TYR A 214 -15.25 -11.89 -13.25
CA TYR A 214 -16.46 -11.86 -12.42
C TYR A 214 -16.97 -10.44 -12.10
N GLY A 215 -16.28 -9.42 -12.58
CA GLY A 215 -16.73 -8.03 -12.46
C GLY A 215 -18.03 -7.79 -13.22
N LYS A 216 -18.99 -7.10 -12.57
CA LYS A 216 -20.32 -6.79 -13.14
C LYS A 216 -20.31 -5.53 -13.99
N GLN A 217 -19.21 -4.83 -14.06
CA GLN A 217 -18.98 -3.64 -14.88
C GLN A 217 -17.50 -3.58 -15.28
N LYS A 218 -17.11 -2.60 -16.12
CA LYS A 218 -15.69 -2.34 -16.41
C LYS A 218 -15.01 -1.88 -15.12
N LEU A 219 -14.02 -2.64 -14.66
CA LEU A 219 -13.25 -2.34 -13.47
C LEU A 219 -11.96 -1.60 -13.81
N SER A 220 -11.55 -0.72 -12.90
CA SER A 220 -10.24 -0.10 -12.85
C SER A 220 -9.43 -0.81 -11.75
N ILE A 221 -8.39 -1.52 -12.15
CA ILE A 221 -7.60 -2.38 -11.26
C ILE A 221 -6.19 -1.83 -11.11
N GLY A 222 -5.70 -1.78 -9.88
CA GLY A 222 -4.37 -1.31 -9.54
C GLY A 222 -3.60 -2.25 -8.62
N PHE A 223 -2.33 -1.90 -8.44
CA PHE A 223 -1.38 -2.48 -7.51
C PHE A 223 -0.77 -1.33 -6.71
N ALA A 224 -0.63 -1.44 -5.39
CA ALA A 224 -0.23 -0.33 -4.52
C ALA A 224 1.03 -0.65 -3.69
N PRO A 225 2.23 -0.66 -4.30
CA PRO A 225 3.49 -0.78 -3.60
C PRO A 225 3.87 0.49 -2.84
N THR A 226 4.92 0.41 -2.02
CA THR A 226 5.56 1.55 -1.36
C THR A 226 7.02 1.66 -1.74
N ALA A 227 7.62 2.83 -1.59
CA ALA A 227 9.06 3.04 -1.56
C ALA A 227 9.40 4.43 -1.00
N SER A 228 10.60 4.57 -0.46
CA SER A 228 11.21 5.89 -0.29
C SER A 228 11.61 6.40 -1.68
N MET A 229 11.00 7.50 -2.13
CA MET A 229 11.29 8.04 -3.46
C MET A 229 12.69 8.67 -3.50
N CYS A 230 13.27 8.80 -4.70
CA CYS A 230 14.49 9.57 -4.90
C CYS A 230 14.17 10.88 -5.61
N TYR A 231 14.81 11.98 -5.17
CA TYR A 231 14.68 13.28 -5.80
C TYR A 231 16.08 13.93 -5.96
N PRO A 232 16.30 14.72 -7.02
CA PRO A 232 17.62 15.29 -7.30
C PRO A 232 17.96 16.43 -6.33
N GLU A 233 19.26 16.60 -5.99
CA GLU A 233 19.76 17.74 -5.21
C GLU A 233 19.56 19.07 -5.96
N THR A 234 19.78 19.05 -7.27
CA THR A 234 19.53 20.16 -8.18
C THR A 234 18.71 19.70 -9.38
N GLU A 235 18.13 20.65 -10.13
CA GLU A 235 17.41 20.32 -11.38
C GLU A 235 18.34 20.20 -12.59
N SER A 236 19.64 19.90 -12.37
CA SER A 236 20.57 19.55 -13.46
C SER A 236 20.21 18.21 -14.08
N ALA A 237 20.51 18.03 -15.36
CA ALA A 237 20.26 16.76 -16.05
C ALA A 237 21.00 15.59 -15.39
N GLU A 238 22.20 15.84 -14.86
CA GLU A 238 23.02 14.85 -14.18
C GLU A 238 22.40 14.39 -12.87
N ASP A 239 21.91 15.32 -12.02
CA ASP A 239 21.29 14.96 -10.73
C ASP A 239 19.95 14.29 -10.94
N ILE A 240 19.15 14.74 -11.93
CA ILE A 240 17.87 14.10 -12.30
C ILE A 240 18.11 12.65 -12.72
N GLU A 241 19.12 12.40 -13.57
CA GLU A 241 19.44 11.03 -13.99
C GLU A 241 19.98 10.19 -12.85
N ALA A 242 20.79 10.77 -11.96
CA ALA A 242 21.27 10.08 -10.75
C ALA A 242 20.12 9.68 -9.85
N ALA A 243 19.15 10.59 -9.59
CA ALA A 243 17.97 10.28 -8.78
C ALA A 243 17.08 9.19 -9.42
N ARG A 244 16.90 9.24 -10.75
CA ARG A 244 16.17 8.19 -11.49
C ARG A 244 16.84 6.84 -11.35
N LYS A 245 18.16 6.76 -11.55
CA LYS A 245 18.95 5.51 -11.38
C LYS A 245 18.85 4.98 -9.96
N ALA A 246 19.00 5.84 -8.95
CA ALA A 246 18.89 5.45 -7.55
C ALA A 246 17.50 4.87 -7.21
N LEU A 247 16.41 5.47 -7.70
CA LEU A 247 15.05 5.00 -7.44
C LEU A 247 14.81 3.57 -7.93
N PHE A 248 15.37 3.22 -9.08
CA PHE A 248 15.16 1.89 -9.69
C PHE A 248 16.29 0.91 -9.40
N SER A 249 17.29 1.29 -8.60
CA SER A 249 18.37 0.39 -8.18
C SER A 249 17.90 -0.66 -7.19
N LEU A 250 18.61 -1.77 -7.14
CA LEU A 250 18.36 -2.86 -6.22
C LEU A 250 19.37 -2.84 -5.08
N PRO A 251 18.97 -3.07 -3.82
CA PRO A 251 19.91 -3.14 -2.70
C PRO A 251 21.01 -4.20 -2.91
N ASP A 252 22.24 -3.86 -2.51
CA ASP A 252 23.34 -4.81 -2.55
C ASP A 252 23.24 -5.84 -1.42
N ASP A 253 22.81 -5.39 -0.23
CA ASP A 253 22.55 -6.28 0.89
C ASP A 253 21.24 -7.05 0.68
N PRO A 254 21.30 -8.38 0.56
CA PRO A 254 20.10 -9.20 0.37
C PRO A 254 19.13 -9.17 1.57
N HIS A 255 19.55 -8.68 2.74
CA HIS A 255 18.62 -8.48 3.87
C HIS A 255 17.78 -7.21 3.74
N ASN A 256 18.10 -6.35 2.79
CA ASN A 256 17.31 -5.16 2.43
C ASN A 256 16.59 -5.30 1.09
N TRP A 257 16.59 -6.50 0.49
CA TRP A 257 16.11 -6.74 -0.87
C TRP A 257 14.67 -6.30 -1.12
N THR A 258 13.82 -6.28 -0.10
CA THR A 258 12.42 -5.87 -0.24
C THR A 258 12.23 -4.39 -0.53
N TRP A 259 13.20 -3.54 -0.12
CA TRP A 259 13.10 -2.09 -0.19
C TRP A 259 13.59 -1.52 -1.52
N ASN A 260 12.83 -1.73 -2.57
CA ASN A 260 13.05 -1.13 -3.89
C ASN A 260 11.74 -1.10 -4.69
N VAL A 261 11.75 -0.38 -5.81
CA VAL A 261 10.61 -0.30 -6.74
C VAL A 261 10.65 -1.43 -7.75
N SER A 262 11.81 -1.67 -8.35
CA SER A 262 11.94 -2.48 -9.58
C SER A 262 11.57 -3.95 -9.38
N TRP A 263 11.96 -4.57 -8.26
CA TRP A 263 11.66 -5.97 -7.97
C TRP A 263 10.16 -6.26 -7.93
N TRP A 264 9.37 -5.31 -7.43
CA TRP A 264 7.93 -5.47 -7.26
C TRP A 264 7.12 -4.99 -8.47
N SER A 265 7.58 -3.92 -9.11
CA SER A 265 6.81 -3.27 -10.17
C SER A 265 7.18 -3.75 -11.57
N ASP A 266 8.45 -4.06 -11.86
CA ASP A 266 8.84 -4.53 -13.19
C ASP A 266 8.11 -5.83 -13.58
N PRO A 267 7.97 -6.85 -12.72
CA PRO A 267 7.19 -8.04 -13.06
C PRO A 267 5.74 -7.75 -13.42
N VAL A 268 5.11 -6.84 -12.70
CA VAL A 268 3.69 -6.48 -12.89
C VAL A 268 3.48 -5.66 -14.16
N PHE A 269 4.31 -4.64 -14.39
CA PHE A 269 4.11 -3.68 -15.47
C PHE A 269 4.91 -3.98 -16.74
N LEU A 270 6.06 -4.65 -16.61
CA LEU A 270 6.97 -4.95 -17.73
C LEU A 270 7.04 -6.45 -18.07
N GLY A 271 6.39 -7.31 -17.28
CA GLY A 271 6.36 -8.75 -17.49
C GLY A 271 7.68 -9.48 -17.24
N LYS A 272 8.62 -8.88 -16.52
CA LYS A 272 9.92 -9.49 -16.19
C LYS A 272 10.53 -8.92 -14.93
N TYR A 273 11.22 -9.75 -14.17
CA TYR A 273 12.08 -9.28 -13.09
C TYR A 273 13.29 -8.49 -13.62
N PRO A 274 13.85 -7.54 -12.85
CA PRO A 274 15.08 -6.86 -13.21
C PRO A 274 16.22 -7.87 -13.40
N GLU A 275 16.91 -7.81 -14.53
CA GLU A 275 18.01 -8.75 -14.85
C GLU A 275 19.14 -8.69 -13.84
N GLU A 276 19.51 -7.47 -13.41
CA GLU A 276 20.49 -7.26 -12.33
C GLU A 276 20.06 -7.99 -11.05
N GLY A 277 18.78 -7.96 -10.69
CA GLY A 277 18.25 -8.63 -9.51
C GLY A 277 18.26 -10.15 -9.63
N LEU A 278 17.96 -10.68 -10.80
CA LEU A 278 18.05 -12.11 -11.06
C LEU A 278 19.48 -12.63 -10.88
N GLN A 279 20.48 -11.86 -11.30
CA GLN A 279 21.90 -12.18 -11.09
C GLN A 279 22.32 -12.01 -9.61
N LYS A 280 21.99 -10.86 -9.02
CA LYS A 280 22.38 -10.49 -7.65
C LYS A 280 21.83 -11.46 -6.59
N TYR A 281 20.60 -11.95 -6.78
CA TYR A 281 19.88 -12.77 -5.81
C TYR A 281 19.73 -14.25 -6.23
N GLU A 282 20.43 -14.70 -7.29
CA GLU A 282 20.30 -16.00 -7.93
C GLU A 282 20.13 -17.18 -6.95
N LYS A 283 20.97 -17.23 -5.90
CA LYS A 283 20.99 -18.34 -4.93
C LYS A 283 19.77 -18.42 -4.02
N TYR A 284 18.94 -17.36 -4.01
CA TYR A 284 17.72 -17.29 -3.18
C TYR A 284 16.44 -17.42 -3.97
N LEU A 285 16.52 -17.33 -5.31
CA LEU A 285 15.34 -17.25 -6.14
C LEU A 285 14.52 -18.55 -6.16
N PRO A 286 13.19 -18.46 -6.18
CA PRO A 286 12.34 -19.57 -6.54
C PRO A 286 12.52 -19.97 -8.00
N LYS A 287 11.89 -21.07 -8.39
CA LYS A 287 11.74 -21.38 -9.80
C LYS A 287 10.72 -20.40 -10.41
N ILE A 288 11.17 -19.57 -11.33
CA ILE A 288 10.35 -18.62 -12.09
C ILE A 288 10.09 -19.21 -13.48
N THR A 289 8.82 -19.29 -13.88
CA THR A 289 8.43 -19.82 -15.21
C THR A 289 7.81 -18.72 -16.06
N ASP A 290 7.77 -18.95 -17.37
CA ASP A 290 7.09 -18.02 -18.31
C ASP A 290 5.59 -17.90 -17.99
N ASP A 291 4.95 -18.97 -17.50
CA ASP A 291 3.54 -18.94 -17.13
C ASP A 291 3.31 -18.13 -15.84
N ASP A 292 4.25 -18.17 -14.88
CA ASP A 292 4.22 -17.28 -13.72
C ASP A 292 4.31 -15.81 -14.17
N MET A 293 5.23 -15.50 -15.08
CA MET A 293 5.40 -14.13 -15.55
C MET A 293 4.19 -13.61 -16.33
N LYS A 294 3.54 -14.46 -17.16
CA LYS A 294 2.27 -14.13 -17.81
C LYS A 294 1.16 -13.84 -16.80
N LEU A 295 1.07 -14.66 -15.74
CA LEU A 295 0.07 -14.46 -14.69
C LEU A 295 0.33 -13.16 -13.92
N ILE A 296 1.58 -12.91 -13.50
CA ILE A 296 1.96 -11.71 -12.74
C ILE A 296 1.67 -10.43 -13.53
N SER A 297 1.92 -10.45 -14.84
CA SER A 297 1.78 -9.29 -15.72
C SER A 297 0.37 -9.14 -16.34
N GLU A 298 -0.66 -9.71 -15.74
CA GLU A 298 -2.04 -9.44 -16.18
C GLU A 298 -2.30 -7.93 -16.21
N PRO A 299 -2.84 -7.39 -17.31
CA PRO A 299 -2.93 -5.95 -17.51
C PRO A 299 -3.78 -5.25 -16.44
N ILE A 300 -3.21 -4.21 -15.86
CA ILE A 300 -3.88 -3.34 -14.87
C ILE A 300 -3.95 -1.89 -15.36
N ASP A 301 -4.81 -1.09 -14.76
CA ASP A 301 -5.18 0.25 -15.23
C ASP A 301 -4.50 1.37 -14.44
N ILE A 302 -4.11 1.10 -13.20
CA ILE A 302 -3.62 2.09 -12.25
C ILE A 302 -2.32 1.59 -11.62
N TYR A 303 -1.32 2.46 -11.57
CA TYR A 303 -0.18 2.31 -10.68
C TYR A 303 -0.48 3.08 -9.39
N GLY A 304 -0.87 2.36 -8.33
CA GLY A 304 -0.97 2.95 -6.99
C GLY A 304 0.42 3.04 -6.37
N GLN A 305 0.71 4.13 -5.66
CA GLN A 305 1.98 4.28 -4.96
C GLN A 305 1.76 4.98 -3.63
N ASN A 306 2.18 4.31 -2.55
CA ASN A 306 2.28 4.94 -1.26
C ASN A 306 3.58 5.74 -1.19
N ILE A 307 3.48 7.05 -0.95
CA ILE A 307 4.65 7.96 -0.90
C ILE A 307 4.56 8.83 0.35
N TYR A 308 5.51 8.67 1.27
CA TYR A 308 5.59 9.46 2.50
C TYR A 308 6.84 10.34 2.56
N ASN A 309 7.95 9.84 2.01
CA ASN A 309 9.24 10.52 2.06
C ASN A 309 10.13 10.11 0.88
N GLY A 310 11.31 10.71 0.82
CA GLY A 310 12.30 10.43 -0.21
C GLY A 310 13.73 10.71 0.23
N GLN A 311 14.67 10.33 -0.63
CA GLN A 311 16.09 10.53 -0.48
C GLN A 311 16.58 11.57 -1.50
N CYS A 312 17.38 12.53 -1.05
CA CYS A 312 18.06 13.48 -1.91
C CYS A 312 19.28 12.80 -2.58
N ILE A 313 19.37 12.92 -3.89
CA ILE A 313 20.41 12.25 -4.68
C ILE A 313 21.10 13.30 -5.55
N ARG A 314 22.41 13.20 -5.68
CA ARG A 314 23.19 13.95 -6.67
C ARG A 314 24.07 13.02 -7.52
N MET A 315 24.59 13.53 -8.61
CA MET A 315 25.63 12.84 -9.38
C MET A 315 26.95 12.96 -8.63
N GLY A 316 27.51 11.83 -8.22
CA GLY A 316 28.81 11.75 -7.60
C GLY A 316 29.94 12.05 -8.59
N LYS A 317 31.11 12.41 -8.07
CA LYS A 317 32.31 12.72 -8.90
C LYS A 317 32.81 11.53 -9.70
N ASP A 318 32.46 10.33 -9.30
CA ASP A 318 32.78 9.07 -9.97
C ASP A 318 31.76 8.66 -11.03
N GLY A 319 30.69 9.49 -11.25
CA GLY A 319 29.62 9.23 -12.21
C GLY A 319 28.52 8.30 -11.71
N HIS A 320 28.48 7.99 -10.41
CA HIS A 320 27.45 7.18 -9.77
C HIS A 320 26.52 8.03 -8.90
N PRO A 321 25.26 7.59 -8.68
CA PRO A 321 24.36 8.25 -7.73
C PRO A 321 24.95 8.27 -6.31
N GLU A 322 24.94 9.44 -5.69
CA GLU A 322 25.37 9.65 -4.31
C GLU A 322 24.21 10.16 -3.46
N TYR A 323 23.97 9.51 -2.30
CA TYR A 323 22.98 9.95 -1.32
C TYR A 323 23.47 11.19 -0.58
N VAL A 324 22.72 12.29 -0.67
CA VAL A 324 23.04 13.52 0.06
C VAL A 324 22.64 13.34 1.52
N ARG A 325 23.65 13.45 2.40
CA ARG A 325 23.40 13.32 3.84
C ARG A 325 22.55 14.47 4.36
N ARG A 326 21.52 14.15 5.11
CA ARG A 326 20.69 15.15 5.81
C ARG A 326 21.50 15.79 6.96
N TYR A 327 21.32 17.09 7.15
CA TYR A 327 21.91 17.81 8.28
C TYR A 327 21.23 17.44 9.60
N GLU A 328 21.95 17.66 10.71
CA GLU A 328 21.38 17.50 12.04
C GLU A 328 20.20 18.48 12.25
N GLY A 329 19.10 18.01 12.84
CA GLY A 329 17.88 18.81 12.97
C GLY A 329 17.02 18.89 11.71
N PHE A 330 17.28 18.02 10.71
CA PHE A 330 16.39 17.90 9.55
C PHE A 330 14.95 17.58 10.01
N PRO A 331 13.92 18.24 9.43
CA PRO A 331 12.54 18.03 9.84
C PRO A 331 12.09 16.57 9.74
N LYS A 332 11.45 16.07 10.79
CA LYS A 332 10.96 14.70 10.89
C LYS A 332 9.53 14.64 11.42
N THR A 333 8.85 13.56 11.11
CA THR A 333 7.55 13.19 11.70
C THR A 333 7.73 12.60 13.10
N ALA A 334 6.65 12.33 13.83
CA ALA A 334 6.71 11.73 15.16
C ALA A 334 7.32 10.31 15.19
N ILE A 335 7.36 9.60 14.04
CA ILE A 335 8.03 8.30 13.87
C ILE A 335 9.38 8.42 13.16
N ASP A 336 10.04 9.57 13.29
CA ASP A 336 11.38 9.84 12.72
C ASP A 336 11.50 9.79 11.19
N TRP A 337 10.40 9.78 10.44
CA TRP A 337 10.46 9.86 8.99
C TRP A 337 10.78 11.28 8.53
N PRO A 338 11.68 11.48 7.56
CA PRO A 338 12.03 12.81 7.09
C PRO A 338 10.88 13.46 6.31
N VAL A 339 10.73 14.77 6.49
CA VAL A 339 9.78 15.58 5.73
C VAL A 339 10.46 16.06 4.44
N THR A 340 10.10 15.48 3.31
CA THR A 340 10.74 15.67 2.01
C THR A 340 9.69 15.80 0.90
N PRO A 341 9.02 16.96 0.78
CA PRO A 341 7.92 17.16 -0.16
C PRO A 341 8.28 16.92 -1.63
N GLU A 342 9.55 17.09 -2.01
CA GLU A 342 10.09 16.86 -3.36
C GLU A 342 9.83 15.42 -3.86
N CYS A 343 9.62 14.47 -2.94
CA CYS A 343 9.30 13.08 -3.28
C CYS A 343 7.98 12.96 -4.07
N LEU A 344 7.00 13.84 -3.82
CA LEU A 344 5.72 13.86 -4.56
C LEU A 344 5.83 14.53 -5.95
N ASN A 345 6.90 15.24 -6.24
CA ASN A 345 7.19 15.73 -7.60
C ASN A 345 7.92 14.65 -8.41
N TRP A 346 9.07 14.23 -7.93
CA TRP A 346 9.98 13.39 -8.71
C TRP A 346 9.58 11.91 -8.75
N GLY A 347 9.05 11.37 -7.66
CA GLY A 347 8.60 9.98 -7.60
C GLY A 347 7.57 9.65 -8.68
N PRO A 348 6.39 10.31 -8.72
CA PRO A 348 5.37 10.06 -9.74
C PRO A 348 5.86 10.26 -11.16
N ARG A 349 6.71 11.27 -11.42
CA ARG A 349 7.30 11.51 -12.76
C ARG A 349 8.16 10.34 -13.21
N PHE A 350 9.11 9.87 -12.37
CA PHE A 350 9.98 8.75 -12.73
C PHE A 350 9.19 7.44 -12.89
N LEU A 351 8.19 7.20 -12.06
CA LEU A 351 7.30 6.05 -12.18
C LEU A 351 6.51 6.08 -13.49
N TYR A 352 5.90 7.21 -13.82
CA TYR A 352 5.17 7.37 -15.09
C TYR A 352 6.09 7.25 -16.31
N GLU A 353 7.29 7.86 -16.26
CA GLU A 353 8.29 7.73 -17.33
C GLU A 353 8.68 6.29 -17.61
N ARG A 354 8.75 5.42 -16.58
CA ARG A 354 9.11 4.01 -16.73
C ARG A 354 7.94 3.11 -17.12
N TYR A 355 6.80 3.24 -16.44
CA TYR A 355 5.71 2.26 -16.54
C TYR A 355 4.55 2.70 -17.43
N LYS A 356 4.46 3.98 -17.80
CA LYS A 356 3.45 4.54 -18.71
C LYS A 356 2.00 4.25 -18.29
N THR A 357 1.76 4.06 -17.01
CA THR A 357 0.46 3.80 -16.39
C THR A 357 0.07 5.01 -15.53
N PRO A 358 -1.21 5.43 -15.49
CA PRO A 358 -1.66 6.51 -14.62
C PRO A 358 -1.25 6.27 -13.17
N ILE A 359 -0.65 7.28 -12.52
CA ILE A 359 -0.17 7.19 -11.15
C ILE A 359 -1.24 7.71 -10.20
N TYR A 360 -1.57 6.90 -9.18
CA TYR A 360 -2.41 7.29 -8.06
C TYR A 360 -1.57 7.28 -6.79
N ILE A 361 -1.50 8.41 -6.09
CA ILE A 361 -0.92 8.43 -4.74
C ILE A 361 -1.95 7.82 -3.81
N THR A 362 -1.73 6.55 -3.48
CA THR A 362 -2.67 5.74 -2.69
C THR A 362 -2.57 5.97 -1.19
N GLU A 363 -1.42 6.50 -0.74
CA GLU A 363 -1.23 6.98 0.63
C GLU A 363 -0.18 8.09 0.66
N ASN A 364 -0.46 9.11 1.47
CA ASN A 364 0.45 10.17 1.89
C ASN A 364 -0.03 10.74 3.21
N GLY A 365 0.88 11.19 4.07
CA GLY A 365 0.55 11.80 5.36
C GLY A 365 1.73 11.80 6.30
N MET A 366 1.52 12.29 7.52
CA MET A 366 2.53 12.29 8.56
C MET A 366 1.96 11.92 9.92
N SER A 367 2.76 11.24 10.73
CA SER A 367 2.49 11.08 12.16
C SER A 367 2.85 12.35 12.92
N CYS A 368 2.02 12.71 13.88
CA CYS A 368 2.24 13.84 14.78
C CYS A 368 2.06 13.41 16.24
N HIS A 369 2.60 14.19 17.16
CA HIS A 369 2.22 14.12 18.57
C HIS A 369 0.88 14.84 18.70
N ASP A 370 -0.22 14.08 18.60
CA ASP A 370 -1.56 14.63 18.61
C ASP A 370 -1.95 15.08 20.02
N VAL A 371 -2.35 16.34 20.16
CA VAL A 371 -2.69 16.96 21.44
C VAL A 371 -4.01 17.71 21.30
N VAL A 372 -4.91 17.49 22.24
CA VAL A 372 -6.06 18.38 22.43
C VAL A 372 -5.56 19.62 23.16
N SER A 373 -5.68 20.78 22.52
CA SER A 373 -5.24 22.07 23.05
C SER A 373 -6.13 22.51 24.23
N LEU A 374 -5.67 23.52 25.01
CA LEU A 374 -6.40 24.02 26.17
C LEU A 374 -7.82 24.55 25.86
N ASP A 375 -8.07 24.92 24.61
CA ASP A 375 -9.40 25.33 24.12
C ASP A 375 -10.30 24.16 23.71
N GLY A 376 -9.84 22.92 23.96
CA GLY A 376 -10.56 21.69 23.60
C GLY A 376 -10.53 21.31 22.11
N LYS A 377 -9.66 21.94 21.30
CA LYS A 377 -9.55 21.70 19.86
C LYS A 377 -8.21 21.06 19.48
N VAL A 378 -8.19 20.43 18.33
CA VAL A 378 -6.97 19.98 17.63
C VAL A 378 -6.71 20.96 16.48
N HIS A 379 -5.63 21.74 16.56
CA HIS A 379 -5.29 22.78 15.58
C HIS A 379 -4.45 22.28 14.42
N ASP A 380 -3.67 21.24 14.62
CA ASP A 380 -2.89 20.46 13.67
C ASP A 380 -2.04 21.27 12.65
N PRO A 381 -1.30 22.30 13.07
CA PRO A 381 -0.57 23.17 12.15
C PRO A 381 0.51 22.43 11.37
N ASN A 382 1.09 21.37 11.95
CA ASN A 382 2.16 20.60 11.33
C ASN A 382 1.65 19.80 10.13
N ARG A 383 0.47 19.12 10.23
CA ARG A 383 -0.12 18.41 9.09
C ARG A 383 -0.61 19.36 8.01
N ILE A 384 -1.15 20.52 8.39
CA ILE A 384 -1.57 21.55 7.43
C ILE A 384 -0.37 22.03 6.60
N ASP A 385 0.76 22.36 7.24
CA ASP A 385 1.98 22.77 6.55
C ASP A 385 2.58 21.63 5.69
N PHE A 386 2.62 20.41 6.23
CA PHE A 386 3.07 19.22 5.53
C PHE A 386 2.27 19.02 4.23
N LEU A 387 0.95 18.95 4.33
CA LEU A 387 0.08 18.76 3.17
C LEU A 387 0.23 19.88 2.15
N ALA A 388 0.29 21.15 2.59
CA ALA A 388 0.48 22.28 1.68
C ALA A 388 1.79 22.15 0.87
N ARG A 389 2.91 21.77 1.51
CA ARG A 389 4.20 21.57 0.84
C ARG A 389 4.18 20.38 -0.14
N TYR A 390 3.65 19.24 0.31
CA TYR A 390 3.60 18.03 -0.49
C TYR A 390 2.69 18.19 -1.71
N LEU A 391 1.53 18.84 -1.55
CA LEU A 391 0.62 19.15 -2.66
C LEU A 391 1.20 20.19 -3.62
N HIS A 392 2.01 21.13 -3.12
CA HIS A 392 2.76 22.04 -3.98
C HIS A 392 3.69 21.29 -4.93
N GLU A 393 4.45 20.33 -4.41
CA GLU A 393 5.36 19.51 -5.21
C GLU A 393 4.61 18.55 -6.14
N LEU A 394 3.51 17.95 -5.68
CA LEU A 394 2.68 17.08 -6.52
C LEU A 394 2.12 17.83 -7.74
N LYS A 395 1.71 19.09 -7.56
CA LYS A 395 1.26 19.93 -8.68
C LYS A 395 2.33 20.13 -9.76
N ARG A 396 3.60 20.13 -9.38
CA ARG A 396 4.72 20.23 -10.34
C ARG A 396 4.89 18.95 -11.17
N ALA A 397 4.39 17.82 -10.67
CA ALA A 397 4.41 16.52 -11.35
C ALA A 397 3.20 16.33 -12.26
N ALA A 398 2.04 16.89 -11.88
CA ALA A 398 0.78 16.81 -12.61
C ALA A 398 0.74 17.84 -13.74
#